data_8d197aec8974f1226000b3b67f4c0a81
#
_entry.id   8d197aec8974f1226000b3b67f4c0a81
#
_cell.length_a   1.000
_cell.length_b   1.000
_cell.length_c   1.000
_cell.angle_alpha   90.00
_cell.angle_beta   90.00
_cell.angle_gamma   90.00
#
_symmetry.space_group_name_H-M   'P 1'
#
loop_
_entity.id
_entity.type
_entity.pdbx_description
1 polymer ?
#
loop_
_entity_poly.entity_id
_entity_poly.type
_entity_poly.pdbx_seq_one_letter_code
_entity_poly.pdbx_strand_id
1 'polypeptide(L)'
;MNEYEALREIIARATRYDRTYMAKVLVDLDPEGKGRVQIAIPDLGILTPAEGVWADVEMPIGVNVSPRTGDWVAVYFLGGDPSKPCVRGRTSIVKDNLPKNANRKQVFYEDDNTKIYYDEAKSELSIDTNYKVNIKCGDATVESSGNIEIKGSKFTALGHLEVT
;
A
#
# COMPACT_ATOMS: atom_id res chain seq x y z
N MET A 1 -16.23 -40.75 16.41
CA MET A 1 -15.06 -39.87 16.63
C MET A 1 -14.45 -40.35 17.96
N ASN A 2 -13.24 -40.88 17.93
CA ASN A 2 -12.61 -41.34 19.17
C ASN A 2 -11.96 -40.13 19.91
N GLU A 3 -11.67 -40.32 21.19
CA GLU A 3 -11.08 -39.27 22.05
C GLU A 3 -9.78 -38.67 21.46
N TYR A 4 -9.02 -39.48 20.78
CA TYR A 4 -7.74 -39.08 20.17
C TYR A 4 -7.95 -38.18 18.94
N GLU A 5 -8.98 -38.41 18.15
CA GLU A 5 -9.36 -37.55 17.00
C GLU A 5 -9.90 -36.23 17.51
N ALA A 6 -10.73 -36.22 18.55
CA ALA A 6 -11.24 -35.00 19.18
C ALA A 6 -10.10 -34.13 19.76
N LEU A 7 -9.13 -34.76 20.42
CA LEU A 7 -7.95 -34.08 20.99
C LEU A 7 -7.07 -33.48 19.88
N ARG A 8 -6.85 -34.19 18.78
CA ARG A 8 -6.11 -33.69 17.62
C ARG A 8 -6.81 -32.49 17.00
N GLU A 9 -8.14 -32.51 16.85
CA GLU A 9 -8.90 -31.36 16.35
C GLU A 9 -8.80 -30.17 17.30
N ILE A 10 -8.87 -30.37 18.60
CA ILE A 10 -8.73 -29.28 19.59
C ILE A 10 -7.32 -28.66 19.51
N ILE A 11 -6.28 -29.50 19.46
CA ILE A 11 -4.90 -29.03 19.32
C ILE A 11 -4.71 -28.27 17.99
N ALA A 12 -5.22 -28.82 16.89
CA ALA A 12 -5.13 -28.18 15.58
C ALA A 12 -5.85 -26.82 15.54
N ARG A 13 -7.00 -26.69 16.22
CA ARG A 13 -7.71 -25.40 16.35
C ARG A 13 -6.96 -24.43 17.27
N ALA A 14 -6.42 -24.91 18.39
CA ALA A 14 -5.69 -24.08 19.35
C ALA A 14 -4.37 -23.52 18.78
N THR A 15 -3.77 -24.18 17.78
CA THR A 15 -2.53 -23.75 17.11
C THR A 15 -2.77 -22.97 15.81
N ARG A 16 -4.02 -22.80 15.39
CA ARG A 16 -4.35 -22.02 14.20
C ARG A 16 -4.41 -20.53 14.53
N TYR A 17 -3.79 -19.74 13.68
CA TYR A 17 -3.85 -18.29 13.73
C TYR A 17 -4.99 -17.78 12.85
N ASP A 18 -6.24 -17.95 13.33
CA ASP A 18 -7.46 -17.69 12.53
C ASP A 18 -7.95 -16.23 12.61
N ARG A 19 -7.25 -15.36 13.32
CA ARG A 19 -7.61 -13.93 13.45
C ARG A 19 -6.64 -13.02 12.72
N THR A 20 -7.07 -11.77 12.57
CA THR A 20 -6.20 -10.70 12.09
C THR A 20 -5.47 -10.06 13.26
N TYR A 21 -4.20 -9.80 13.08
CA TYR A 21 -3.31 -9.18 14.06
C TYR A 21 -2.88 -7.80 13.58
N MET A 22 -2.55 -6.94 14.54
CA MET A 22 -1.87 -5.68 14.25
C MET A 22 -0.38 -5.93 14.24
N ALA A 23 0.29 -5.43 13.19
CA ALA A 23 1.73 -5.55 13.05
C ALA A 23 2.37 -4.23 12.64
N LYS A 24 3.63 -4.06 12.99
CA LYS A 24 4.43 -2.92 12.56
C LYS A 24 5.47 -3.39 11.55
N VAL A 25 5.60 -2.69 10.44
CA VAL A 25 6.66 -2.96 9.46
C VAL A 25 8.00 -2.52 10.02
N LEU A 26 8.94 -3.44 10.08
CA LEU A 26 10.31 -3.23 10.56
C LEU A 26 11.27 -2.98 9.41
N VAL A 27 11.11 -3.72 8.30
CA VAL A 27 11.92 -3.61 7.09
C VAL A 27 11.01 -3.77 5.88
N ASP A 28 11.10 -2.86 4.94
CA ASP A 28 10.33 -2.83 3.70
C ASP A 28 11.14 -3.20 2.44
N LEU A 29 12.43 -3.43 2.61
CA LEU A 29 13.32 -3.89 1.54
C LEU A 29 13.65 -5.38 1.74
N ASP A 30 13.00 -6.24 0.97
CA ASP A 30 13.25 -7.68 1.00
C ASP A 30 14.60 -8.02 0.35
N PRO A 31 15.57 -8.58 1.10
CA PRO A 31 16.89 -8.91 0.57
C PRO A 31 16.86 -10.01 -0.51
N GLU A 32 15.78 -10.81 -0.56
CA GLU A 32 15.60 -11.83 -1.59
C GLU A 32 14.82 -11.33 -2.82
N GLY A 33 14.36 -10.06 -2.81
CA GLY A 33 13.63 -9.45 -3.91
C GLY A 33 12.24 -10.05 -4.18
N LYS A 34 11.64 -10.71 -3.18
CA LYS A 34 10.31 -11.34 -3.29
C LYS A 34 9.15 -10.38 -3.00
N GLY A 35 9.44 -9.11 -2.66
CA GLY A 35 8.43 -8.10 -2.35
C GLY A 35 7.73 -8.29 -1.01
N ARG A 36 8.34 -9.02 -0.08
CA ARG A 36 7.87 -9.22 1.29
C ARG A 36 8.29 -8.04 2.17
N VAL A 37 7.62 -7.92 3.31
CA VAL A 37 8.03 -7.01 4.38
C VAL A 37 8.31 -7.77 5.66
N GLN A 38 9.29 -7.29 6.44
CA GLN A 38 9.52 -7.86 7.76
C GLN A 38 8.66 -7.12 8.78
N ILE A 39 7.96 -7.87 9.61
CA ILE A 39 6.97 -7.34 10.55
C ILE A 39 7.22 -7.78 11.99
N ALA A 40 6.90 -6.90 12.93
CA ALA A 40 6.69 -7.21 14.34
C ALA A 40 5.21 -7.42 14.59
N ILE A 41 4.85 -8.43 15.39
CA ILE A 41 3.47 -8.73 15.78
C ILE A 41 3.42 -8.73 17.31
N PRO A 42 3.14 -7.59 17.97
CA PRO A 42 3.21 -7.48 19.43
C PRO A 42 2.32 -8.48 20.16
N ASP A 43 1.13 -8.76 19.66
CA ASP A 43 0.19 -9.73 20.24
C ASP A 43 0.74 -11.16 20.29
N LEU A 44 1.78 -11.46 19.49
CA LEU A 44 2.46 -12.75 19.45
C LEU A 44 3.85 -12.69 20.11
N GLY A 45 4.21 -11.56 20.73
CA GLY A 45 5.52 -11.36 21.36
C GLY A 45 6.67 -11.12 20.38
N ILE A 46 6.39 -10.91 19.10
CA ILE A 46 7.39 -10.64 18.05
C ILE A 46 7.59 -9.13 18.01
N LEU A 47 8.69 -8.61 18.56
CA LEU A 47 8.88 -7.18 18.80
C LEU A 47 10.07 -6.55 18.07
N THR A 48 11.08 -7.34 17.75
CA THR A 48 12.37 -6.84 17.23
C THR A 48 12.68 -7.37 15.83
N PRO A 49 13.57 -6.73 15.06
CA PRO A 49 14.00 -7.25 13.77
C PRO A 49 14.64 -8.65 13.84
N ALA A 50 15.28 -9.00 14.97
CA ALA A 50 15.85 -10.34 15.17
C ALA A 50 14.78 -11.43 15.29
N GLU A 51 13.58 -11.06 15.77
CA GLU A 51 12.42 -11.94 15.93
C GLU A 51 11.42 -11.76 14.76
N GLY A 52 11.54 -10.67 13.99
CA GLY A 52 10.62 -10.29 12.94
C GLY A 52 10.47 -11.35 11.86
N VAL A 53 9.26 -11.56 11.42
CA VAL A 53 8.91 -12.52 10.38
C VAL A 53 8.71 -11.83 9.04
N TRP A 54 9.12 -12.49 7.95
CA TRP A 54 8.85 -12.04 6.60
C TRP A 54 7.44 -12.42 6.18
N ALA A 55 6.66 -11.43 5.80
CA ALA A 55 5.25 -11.58 5.40
C ALA A 55 5.08 -11.19 3.94
N ASP A 56 4.30 -11.98 3.21
CA ASP A 56 3.83 -11.60 1.89
C ASP A 56 2.89 -10.40 1.98
N VAL A 57 2.81 -9.59 0.92
CA VAL A 57 1.91 -8.44 0.86
C VAL A 57 0.79 -8.74 -0.13
N GLU A 58 -0.46 -8.78 0.36
CA GLU A 58 -1.64 -8.91 -0.48
C GLU A 58 -1.87 -7.59 -1.23
N MET A 59 -1.81 -7.65 -2.55
CA MET A 59 -2.00 -6.47 -3.40
C MET A 59 -3.09 -6.75 -4.44
N PRO A 60 -3.89 -5.74 -4.82
CA PRO A 60 -4.76 -5.83 -5.97
C PRO A 60 -3.97 -6.11 -7.26
N ILE A 61 -4.55 -6.86 -8.18
CA ILE A 61 -3.92 -7.15 -9.48
C ILE A 61 -3.59 -5.83 -10.20
N GLY A 62 -2.35 -5.68 -10.66
CA GLY A 62 -1.89 -4.49 -11.36
C GLY A 62 -1.43 -3.34 -10.46
N VAL A 63 -1.47 -3.51 -9.14
CA VAL A 63 -0.99 -2.53 -8.16
C VAL A 63 0.21 -3.13 -7.42
N ASN A 64 1.31 -2.41 -7.36
CA ASN A 64 2.50 -2.80 -6.61
C ASN A 64 2.90 -1.67 -5.65
N VAL A 65 2.25 -1.64 -4.49
CA VAL A 65 2.52 -0.66 -3.43
C VAL A 65 2.73 -1.41 -2.12
N SER A 66 3.96 -1.52 -1.68
CA SER A 66 4.31 -2.14 -0.41
C SER A 66 4.20 -1.14 0.75
N PRO A 67 3.79 -1.59 1.94
CA PRO A 67 3.91 -0.81 3.17
C PRO A 67 5.37 -0.45 3.44
N ARG A 68 5.59 0.69 4.11
CA ARG A 68 6.92 1.18 4.44
C ARG A 68 7.31 0.88 5.88
N THR A 69 8.59 0.91 6.16
CA THR A 69 9.13 0.81 7.52
C THR A 69 8.46 1.84 8.44
N GLY A 70 7.92 1.36 9.56
CA GLY A 70 7.17 2.15 10.52
C GLY A 70 5.65 2.11 10.35
N ASP A 71 5.13 1.67 9.20
CA ASP A 71 3.68 1.53 8.99
C ASP A 71 3.08 0.46 9.92
N TRP A 72 1.85 0.74 10.38
CA TRP A 72 1.01 -0.26 11.03
C TRP A 72 0.11 -0.92 9.99
N VAL A 73 0.09 -2.25 10.01
CA VAL A 73 -0.61 -3.07 9.03
C VAL A 73 -1.46 -4.15 9.70
N ALA A 74 -2.48 -4.59 8.98
CA ALA A 74 -3.28 -5.75 9.35
C ALA A 74 -2.64 -7.01 8.77
N VAL A 75 -2.41 -8.02 9.59
CA VAL A 75 -1.79 -9.29 9.22
C VAL A 75 -2.71 -10.45 9.55
N TYR A 76 -2.79 -11.40 8.65
CA TYR A 76 -3.44 -12.68 8.86
C TYR A 76 -2.49 -13.81 8.40
N PHE A 77 -2.82 -15.03 8.75
CA PHE A 77 -2.04 -16.20 8.37
C PHE A 77 -2.84 -17.06 7.40
N LEU A 78 -2.28 -17.32 6.22
CA LEU A 78 -2.95 -18.11 5.19
C LEU A 78 -3.29 -19.52 5.69
N GLY A 79 -4.60 -19.83 5.75
CA GLY A 79 -5.09 -21.09 6.29
C GLY A 79 -4.83 -21.30 7.77
N GLY A 80 -4.50 -20.25 8.53
CA GLY A 80 -4.10 -20.30 9.94
C GLY A 80 -2.68 -20.86 10.15
N ASP A 81 -1.87 -20.95 9.11
CA ASP A 81 -0.50 -21.46 9.15
C ASP A 81 0.49 -20.36 9.59
N PRO A 82 1.12 -20.48 10.77
CA PRO A 82 2.03 -19.46 11.29
C PRO A 82 3.26 -19.20 10.40
N SER A 83 3.60 -20.10 9.50
CA SER A 83 4.70 -19.94 8.55
C SER A 83 4.34 -19.09 7.33
N LYS A 84 3.05 -18.69 7.18
CA LYS A 84 2.52 -17.99 6.02
C LYS A 84 1.81 -16.69 6.42
N PRO A 85 2.51 -15.73 7.06
CA PRO A 85 1.94 -14.44 7.36
C PRO A 85 1.72 -13.64 6.09
N CYS A 86 0.59 -12.92 6.01
CA CYS A 86 0.22 -12.09 4.89
C CYS A 86 -0.30 -10.74 5.37
N VAL A 87 0.29 -9.66 4.87
CA VAL A 87 -0.14 -8.28 5.11
C VAL A 87 -1.28 -7.94 4.16
N ARG A 88 -2.44 -7.56 4.72
CA ARG A 88 -3.62 -7.16 3.93
C ARG A 88 -3.63 -5.67 3.56
N GLY A 89 -2.98 -4.83 4.32
CA GLY A 89 -2.95 -3.40 4.08
C GLY A 89 -2.68 -2.58 5.33
N ARG A 90 -2.62 -1.27 5.15
CA ARG A 90 -2.47 -0.31 6.25
C ARG A 90 -3.71 -0.31 7.14
N THR A 91 -3.51 -0.06 8.43
CA THR A 91 -4.61 0.12 9.36
C THR A 91 -4.69 1.56 9.83
N SER A 92 -5.92 2.08 9.90
CA SER A 92 -6.24 3.44 10.38
C SER A 92 -6.39 3.54 11.90
N ILE A 93 -6.19 2.46 12.65
CA ILE A 93 -6.33 2.45 14.11
C ILE A 93 -5.29 3.35 14.78
N VAL A 94 -4.12 3.53 14.13
CA VAL A 94 -3.09 4.47 14.59
C VAL A 94 -3.26 5.77 13.80
N LYS A 95 -3.49 6.89 14.50
CA LYS A 95 -3.76 8.21 13.92
C LYS A 95 -2.73 8.69 12.89
N ASP A 96 -1.49 8.25 13.02
CA ASP A 96 -0.39 8.66 12.15
C ASP A 96 -0.43 8.00 10.75
N ASN A 97 -1.29 7.00 10.57
CA ASN A 97 -1.44 6.28 9.29
C ASN A 97 -2.58 6.80 8.42
N LEU A 98 -3.31 7.81 8.87
CA LEU A 98 -4.40 8.39 8.09
C LEU A 98 -3.86 9.44 7.12
N PRO A 99 -4.25 9.41 5.84
CA PRO A 99 -4.01 10.53 4.94
C PRO A 99 -4.58 11.81 5.55
N LYS A 100 -3.82 12.90 5.50
CA LYS A 100 -4.32 14.21 5.93
C LYS A 100 -5.58 14.54 5.12
N ASN A 101 -6.71 14.79 5.81
CA ASN A 101 -8.03 15.07 5.18
C ASN A 101 -8.71 13.87 4.48
N ALA A 102 -8.55 12.65 5.00
CA ALA A 102 -9.18 11.44 4.45
C ALA A 102 -10.71 11.53 4.24
N ASN A 103 -11.41 12.44 4.92
CA ASN A 103 -12.88 12.49 4.91
C ASN A 103 -13.49 13.06 3.62
N ARG A 104 -12.69 13.68 2.71
CA ARG A 104 -13.18 14.27 1.45
C ARG A 104 -12.20 14.12 0.28
N LYS A 105 -11.10 13.39 0.48
CA LYS A 105 -10.11 13.15 -0.57
C LYS A 105 -9.91 11.66 -0.76
N GLN A 106 -10.11 11.21 -1.98
CA GLN A 106 -9.74 9.85 -2.38
C GLN A 106 -8.28 9.88 -2.81
N VAL A 107 -7.41 9.35 -1.96
CA VAL A 107 -5.97 9.32 -2.24
C VAL A 107 -5.63 8.00 -2.90
N PHE A 108 -5.12 8.05 -4.12
CA PHE A 108 -4.66 6.89 -4.87
C PHE A 108 -3.22 6.52 -4.54
N TYR A 109 -2.38 7.54 -4.33
CA TYR A 109 -0.99 7.38 -3.93
C TYR A 109 -0.55 8.60 -3.10
N GLU A 110 0.20 8.39 -2.03
CA GLU A 110 0.79 9.46 -1.22
C GLU A 110 2.11 9.00 -0.61
N ASP A 111 3.15 9.77 -0.82
CA ASP A 111 4.41 9.73 -0.10
C ASP A 111 4.88 11.14 0.25
N ASP A 112 6.13 11.30 0.72
CA ASP A 112 6.66 12.60 1.13
C ASP A 112 6.78 13.61 -0.01
N ASN A 113 6.86 13.14 -1.26
CA ASN A 113 7.16 13.96 -2.43
C ASN A 113 6.12 13.87 -3.54
N THR A 114 5.21 12.90 -3.48
CA THR A 114 4.22 12.65 -4.54
C THR A 114 2.87 12.34 -3.94
N LYS A 115 1.84 12.98 -4.50
CA LYS A 115 0.46 12.74 -4.14
C LYS A 115 -0.43 12.71 -5.38
N ILE A 116 -1.22 11.66 -5.51
CA ILE A 116 -2.26 11.53 -6.54
C ILE A 116 -3.59 11.37 -5.83
N TYR A 117 -4.51 12.32 -6.02
CA TYR A 117 -5.77 12.33 -5.29
C TYR A 117 -6.90 13.00 -6.07
N TYR A 118 -8.14 12.63 -5.72
CA TYR A 118 -9.35 13.33 -6.12
C TYR A 118 -9.94 14.07 -4.90
N ASP A 119 -10.16 15.37 -5.03
CA ASP A 119 -10.78 16.24 -4.02
C ASP A 119 -12.26 16.44 -4.37
N GLU A 120 -13.16 15.78 -3.66
CA GLU A 120 -14.60 15.87 -3.92
C GLU A 120 -15.15 17.29 -3.70
N ALA A 121 -14.61 18.04 -2.72
CA ALA A 121 -15.08 19.38 -2.42
C ALA A 121 -14.75 20.39 -3.54
N LYS A 122 -13.67 20.12 -4.28
CA LYS A 122 -13.21 20.95 -5.39
C LYS A 122 -13.56 20.37 -6.75
N SER A 123 -14.03 19.10 -6.80
CA SER A 123 -14.19 18.33 -8.05
C SER A 123 -12.92 18.29 -8.88
N GLU A 124 -11.77 18.08 -8.23
CA GLU A 124 -10.43 18.21 -8.80
C GLU A 124 -9.66 16.89 -8.68
N LEU A 125 -9.12 16.40 -9.79
CA LEU A 125 -8.11 15.35 -9.81
C LEU A 125 -6.73 16.00 -9.89
N SER A 126 -5.86 15.73 -8.92
CA SER A 126 -4.52 16.33 -8.84
C SER A 126 -3.41 15.27 -8.84
N ILE A 127 -2.31 15.62 -9.49
CA ILE A 127 -1.04 14.92 -9.44
C ILE A 127 0.01 15.94 -9.00
N ASP A 128 0.36 15.91 -7.71
CA ASP A 128 1.36 16.78 -7.11
C ASP A 128 2.65 15.98 -6.90
N THR A 129 3.75 16.45 -7.46
CA THR A 129 5.05 15.78 -7.25
C THR A 129 6.22 16.76 -7.34
N ASN A 130 7.22 16.55 -6.49
CA ASN A 130 8.51 17.23 -6.57
C ASN A 130 9.46 16.58 -7.56
N TYR A 131 9.06 15.44 -8.16
CA TYR A 131 9.85 14.72 -9.13
C TYR A 131 9.45 15.05 -10.56
N LYS A 132 10.27 14.60 -11.51
CA LYS A 132 9.96 14.72 -12.93
C LYS A 132 8.82 13.78 -13.30
N VAL A 133 7.78 14.33 -13.94
CA VAL A 133 6.73 13.54 -14.59
C VAL A 133 7.13 13.28 -16.04
N ASN A 134 7.11 12.03 -16.46
CA ASN A 134 7.43 11.60 -17.83
C ASN A 134 6.27 10.76 -18.38
N ILE A 135 5.62 11.27 -19.41
CA ILE A 135 4.50 10.59 -20.09
C ILE A 135 4.99 10.15 -21.47
N LYS A 136 5.03 8.84 -21.70
CA LYS A 136 5.38 8.24 -23.00
C LYS A 136 4.16 7.48 -23.52
N CYS A 137 3.68 7.89 -24.68
CA CYS A 137 2.51 7.27 -25.34
C CYS A 137 2.69 7.32 -26.86
N GLY A 138 1.90 6.53 -27.59
CA GLY A 138 1.82 6.65 -29.06
C GLY A 138 1.18 7.99 -29.42
N ASP A 139 -0.06 8.18 -28.96
CA ASP A 139 -0.81 9.43 -29.16
C ASP A 139 -1.34 9.93 -27.82
N ALA A 140 -1.41 11.22 -27.64
CA ALA A 140 -2.02 11.88 -26.49
C ALA A 140 -2.98 12.96 -26.97
N THR A 141 -4.20 12.96 -26.42
CA THR A 141 -5.19 14.01 -26.65
C THR A 141 -5.58 14.64 -25.32
N VAL A 142 -5.60 15.95 -25.26
CA VAL A 142 -6.10 16.73 -24.13
C VAL A 142 -7.21 17.64 -24.63
N GLU A 143 -8.44 17.36 -24.22
CA GLU A 143 -9.61 18.14 -24.55
C GLU A 143 -10.15 18.85 -23.30
N SER A 144 -10.50 20.11 -23.41
CA SER A 144 -11.09 20.88 -22.34
C SER A 144 -12.19 21.77 -22.87
N SER A 145 -13.35 21.81 -22.23
CA SER A 145 -14.40 22.78 -22.50
C SER A 145 -14.08 24.19 -21.94
N GLY A 146 -13.04 24.30 -21.13
CA GLY A 146 -12.52 25.53 -20.55
C GLY A 146 -11.10 25.83 -21.03
N ASN A 147 -10.32 26.44 -20.16
CA ASN A 147 -8.93 26.78 -20.47
C ASN A 147 -8.01 25.60 -20.19
N ILE A 148 -6.97 25.44 -21.00
CA ILE A 148 -5.79 24.62 -20.71
C ILE A 148 -4.66 25.59 -20.39
N GLU A 149 -4.15 25.52 -19.16
CA GLU A 149 -3.06 26.36 -18.68
C GLU A 149 -1.80 25.53 -18.48
N ILE A 150 -0.71 25.90 -19.18
CA ILE A 150 0.60 25.26 -19.02
C ILE A 150 1.57 26.32 -18.49
N LYS A 151 2.04 26.12 -17.23
CA LYS A 151 2.98 27.01 -16.57
C LYS A 151 4.34 26.32 -16.45
N GLY A 152 5.40 27.00 -16.84
CA GLY A 152 6.76 26.52 -16.72
C GLY A 152 7.78 27.55 -17.20
N SER A 153 9.04 27.36 -16.85
CA SER A 153 10.14 28.22 -17.30
C SER A 153 10.48 28.02 -18.76
N LYS A 154 10.14 26.86 -19.34
CA LYS A 154 10.39 26.56 -20.75
C LYS A 154 9.38 25.53 -21.26
N PHE A 155 8.80 25.83 -22.41
CA PHE A 155 8.02 24.89 -23.21
C PHE A 155 8.76 24.60 -24.51
N THR A 156 8.92 23.32 -24.86
CA THR A 156 9.54 22.90 -26.11
C THR A 156 8.67 21.88 -26.80
N ALA A 157 8.18 22.19 -27.98
CA ALA A 157 7.51 21.26 -28.88
C ALA A 157 8.48 20.89 -30.01
N LEU A 158 8.71 19.58 -30.18
CA LEU A 158 9.48 19.03 -31.30
C LEU A 158 8.47 18.44 -32.28
N GLY A 159 8.23 19.13 -33.38
CA GLY A 159 7.22 18.78 -34.38
C GLY A 159 6.41 20.00 -34.84
N HIS A 160 5.27 19.70 -35.46
CA HIS A 160 4.36 20.76 -35.93
C HIS A 160 3.39 21.17 -34.80
N LEU A 161 3.32 22.44 -34.47
CA LEU A 161 2.37 23.02 -33.54
C LEU A 161 1.35 23.86 -34.34
N GLU A 162 0.13 23.39 -34.42
CA GLU A 162 -0.98 24.18 -34.95
C GLU A 162 -1.76 24.81 -33.78
N VAL A 163 -1.90 26.13 -33.82
CA VAL A 163 -2.73 26.88 -32.88
C VAL A 163 -3.85 27.49 -33.73
N THR A 164 -5.07 27.00 -33.54
CA THR A 164 -6.28 27.48 -34.18
C THR A 164 -7.07 28.42 -33.28
#